data_f785835ff078a4d74ce02b5aa6bf0214
#
_entry.id   f785835ff078a4d74ce02b5aa6bf0214
#
_cell.length_a   1.000
_cell.length_b   1.000
_cell.length_c   1.000
_cell.angle_alpha   90.00
_cell.angle_beta   90.00
_cell.angle_gamma   90.00
#
_symmetry.space_group_name_H-M   'P 1'
#
loop_
_entity.id
_entity.type
_entity.pdbx_description
1 polymer ?
#
loop_
_entity_poly.entity_id
_entity_poly.type
_entity_poly.pdbx_seq_one_letter_code
_entity_poly.pdbx_strand_id
1 'polypeptide(L)'
;MKSSNHLKLTSGQAKFTAGVNQDWIYNEDGTPRFWPVDDYFRPGAGHTNFLGCDVVKQHHTLTQILGGLLAAGFTLQAVEETEPPANMMDLPGVFDELRRPMMPLVKARTQA
;
A
#
# COMPACT_ATOMS: atom_id res chain seq x y z
N MET A 1 -37.29 -1.44 2.73
CA MET A 1 -36.17 -1.42 1.77
C MET A 1 -34.86 -1.17 2.50
N LYS A 2 -33.88 -1.95 2.21
CA LYS A 2 -32.56 -1.79 2.81
C LYS A 2 -31.66 -0.95 1.93
N SER A 3 -30.94 -0.04 2.53
CA SER A 3 -29.89 0.70 1.83
C SER A 3 -28.60 -0.11 1.81
N SER A 4 -27.82 0.06 0.75
CA SER A 4 -26.50 -0.55 0.66
C SER A 4 -25.51 0.19 1.55
N ASN A 5 -24.70 -0.55 2.27
CA ASN A 5 -23.61 0.02 3.03
C ASN A 5 -22.36 0.10 2.17
N HIS A 6 -21.71 1.24 2.22
CA HIS A 6 -20.46 1.46 1.51
C HIS A 6 -19.30 1.42 2.48
N LEU A 7 -18.22 0.80 2.05
CA LEU A 7 -16.96 0.75 2.75
C LEU A 7 -15.89 1.39 1.88
N LYS A 8 -15.14 2.31 2.47
CA LYS A 8 -13.90 2.82 1.88
C LYS A 8 -12.75 2.31 2.72
N LEU A 9 -11.85 1.57 2.11
CA LEU A 9 -10.71 0.99 2.78
C LEU A 9 -9.43 1.56 2.20
N THR A 10 -8.56 2.02 3.09
CA THR A 10 -7.18 2.33 2.75
C THR A 10 -6.28 1.42 3.58
N SER A 11 -5.23 0.94 2.96
CA SER A 11 -4.22 0.15 3.65
C SER A 11 -2.86 0.45 3.05
N GLY A 12 -1.80 0.01 3.71
CA GLY A 12 -0.50 0.02 3.09
C GLY A 12 -0.54 -0.80 1.80
N GLN A 13 0.03 -0.27 0.72
CA GLN A 13 0.13 -1.01 -0.53
C GLN A 13 0.93 -2.29 -0.30
N ALA A 14 0.49 -3.42 -0.88
CA ALA A 14 1.15 -4.70 -0.69
C ALA A 14 2.63 -4.66 -1.07
N LYS A 15 2.98 -3.95 -2.15
CA LYS A 15 4.38 -3.76 -2.53
C LYS A 15 5.16 -2.94 -1.51
N PHE A 16 4.50 -1.98 -0.86
CA PHE A 16 5.12 -1.16 0.18
C PHE A 16 5.36 -1.98 1.45
N THR A 17 4.37 -2.76 1.89
CA THR A 17 4.52 -3.58 3.10
C THR A 17 5.48 -4.75 2.92
N ALA A 18 5.71 -5.20 1.69
CA ALA A 18 6.74 -6.19 1.37
C ALA A 18 8.12 -5.56 1.16
N GLY A 19 8.24 -4.25 1.32
CA GLY A 19 9.51 -3.55 1.17
C GLY A 19 10.53 -3.97 2.23
N VAL A 20 11.77 -4.16 1.80
CA VAL A 20 12.87 -4.50 2.69
C VAL A 20 13.26 -3.25 3.46
N ASN A 21 13.19 -3.30 4.81
CA ASN A 21 13.50 -2.19 5.72
C ASN A 21 12.67 -0.92 5.50
N GLN A 22 11.63 -0.97 4.67
CA GLN A 22 10.77 0.17 4.34
C GLN A 22 11.56 1.43 3.99
N ASP A 23 12.58 1.26 3.17
CA ASP A 23 13.43 2.34 2.69
C ASP A 23 13.90 2.03 1.27
N TRP A 24 14.34 3.07 0.59
CA TRP A 24 14.96 2.97 -0.72
C TRP A 24 16.36 2.35 -0.61
N ILE A 25 16.79 1.72 -1.68
CA ILE A 25 18.21 1.48 -1.91
C ILE A 25 18.73 2.72 -2.64
N TYR A 26 19.83 3.28 -2.16
CA TYR A 26 20.34 4.55 -2.65
C TYR A 26 21.59 4.34 -3.52
N ASN A 27 21.75 5.26 -4.47
CA ASN A 27 22.99 5.39 -5.22
C ASN A 27 24.08 6.03 -4.33
N GLU A 28 25.32 6.02 -4.79
CA GLU A 28 26.43 6.60 -4.04
C GLU A 28 26.24 8.09 -3.76
N ASP A 29 25.54 8.81 -4.65
CA ASP A 29 25.26 10.23 -4.49
C ASP A 29 24.08 10.53 -3.58
N GLY A 30 23.47 9.50 -2.97
CA GLY A 30 22.32 9.66 -2.07
C GLY A 30 20.96 9.70 -2.75
N THR A 31 20.90 9.58 -4.09
CA THR A 31 19.62 9.54 -4.79
C THR A 31 18.99 8.16 -4.72
N PRO A 32 17.65 8.07 -4.66
CA PRO A 32 16.96 6.77 -4.63
C PRO A 32 17.20 5.96 -5.90
N ARG A 33 17.70 4.76 -5.76
CA ARG A 33 17.95 3.86 -6.87
C ARG A 33 16.73 3.01 -7.19
N PHE A 34 16.23 2.28 -6.21
CA PHE A 34 15.00 1.50 -6.34
C PHE A 34 14.42 1.20 -4.96
N TRP A 35 13.13 0.85 -4.92
CA TRP A 35 12.46 0.38 -3.72
C TRP A 35 12.51 -1.15 -3.70
N PRO A 36 13.20 -1.79 -2.73
CA PRO A 36 13.33 -3.24 -2.70
C PRO A 36 12.06 -3.90 -2.17
N VAL A 37 11.61 -4.93 -2.86
CA VAL A 37 10.47 -5.76 -2.45
C VAL A 37 10.93 -7.20 -2.39
N ASP A 38 10.61 -7.87 -1.30
CA ASP A 38 10.95 -9.28 -1.12
C ASP A 38 9.88 -9.97 -0.27
N ASP A 39 9.85 -11.28 -0.36
CA ASP A 39 8.93 -12.13 0.42
C ASP A 39 7.47 -11.71 0.30
N TYR A 40 7.07 -11.25 -0.90
CA TYR A 40 5.71 -10.75 -1.14
C TYR A 40 4.64 -11.78 -0.75
N PHE A 41 4.86 -13.07 -1.03
CA PHE A 41 3.91 -14.12 -0.74
C PHE A 41 4.10 -14.75 0.64
N ARG A 42 4.81 -14.07 1.53
CA ARG A 42 4.90 -14.44 2.95
C ARG A 42 4.16 -13.41 3.79
N PRO A 43 2.83 -13.52 3.92
CA PRO A 43 2.07 -12.57 4.71
C PRO A 43 2.29 -12.76 6.20
N GLY A 44 1.91 -11.77 6.98
CA GLY A 44 1.96 -11.81 8.42
C GLY A 44 2.85 -10.74 9.03
N ALA A 45 3.22 -10.95 10.28
CA ALA A 45 4.03 -10.00 11.05
C ALA A 45 5.50 -10.09 10.66
N GLY A 46 6.13 -8.95 10.55
CA GLY A 46 7.58 -8.82 10.36
C GLY A 46 8.11 -7.64 11.13
N HIS A 47 9.41 -7.61 11.33
CA HIS A 47 10.08 -6.50 11.97
C HIS A 47 10.76 -5.61 10.94
N THR A 48 10.71 -4.32 11.14
CA THR A 48 11.40 -3.36 10.30
C THR A 48 11.83 -2.16 11.14
N ASN A 49 12.85 -1.47 10.66
CA ASN A 49 13.26 -0.20 11.26
C ASN A 49 12.49 0.93 10.55
N PHE A 50 11.73 1.68 11.33
CA PHE A 50 10.99 2.82 10.83
C PHE A 50 11.27 4.03 11.72
N LEU A 51 11.81 5.07 11.13
CA LEU A 51 12.19 6.31 11.83
C LEU A 51 13.11 6.05 13.04
N GLY A 52 14.05 5.12 12.89
CA GLY A 52 14.98 4.77 13.95
C GLY A 52 14.46 3.81 15.01
N CYS A 53 13.22 3.37 14.90
CA CYS A 53 12.59 2.45 15.83
C CYS A 53 12.35 1.09 15.19
N ASP A 54 12.54 0.02 15.97
CA ASP A 54 12.14 -1.32 15.56
C ASP A 54 10.64 -1.45 15.75
N VAL A 55 9.91 -1.68 14.63
CA VAL A 55 8.47 -1.80 14.64
C VAL A 55 8.05 -3.10 14.00
N VAL A 56 6.89 -3.61 14.41
CA VAL A 56 6.25 -4.76 13.78
C VAL A 56 5.36 -4.26 12.66
N LYS A 57 5.57 -4.78 11.46
CA LYS A 57 4.69 -4.50 10.32
C LYS A 57 3.85 -5.72 10.00
N GLN A 58 2.61 -5.49 9.57
CA GLN A 58 1.73 -6.53 9.08
C GLN A 58 1.69 -6.46 7.56
N HIS A 59 2.02 -7.57 6.92
CA HIS A 59 2.01 -7.67 5.47
C HIS A 59 0.87 -8.58 5.01
N HIS A 60 0.10 -8.10 4.03
CA HIS A 60 -0.92 -8.89 3.35
C HIS A 60 -0.76 -8.71 1.85
N THR A 61 -0.99 -9.80 1.11
CA THR A 61 -1.02 -9.73 -0.35
C THR A 61 -2.29 -9.05 -0.84
N LEU A 62 -2.29 -8.59 -2.08
CA LEU A 62 -3.52 -8.06 -2.71
C LEU A 62 -4.63 -9.11 -2.73
N THR A 63 -4.29 -10.37 -2.95
CA THR A 63 -5.27 -11.46 -2.90
C THR A 63 -5.95 -11.52 -1.55
N GLN A 64 -5.20 -11.37 -0.45
CA GLN A 64 -5.78 -11.39 0.88
C GLN A 64 -6.68 -10.19 1.13
N ILE A 65 -6.26 -9.00 0.70
CA ILE A 65 -7.02 -7.77 0.91
C ILE A 65 -8.29 -7.76 0.06
N LEU A 66 -8.14 -7.86 -1.25
CA LEU A 66 -9.27 -7.78 -2.18
C LEU A 66 -10.11 -9.05 -2.16
N GLY A 67 -9.48 -10.20 -2.15
CA GLY A 67 -10.15 -11.48 -2.06
C GLY A 67 -10.90 -11.66 -0.75
N GLY A 68 -10.35 -11.14 0.35
CA GLY A 68 -11.02 -11.15 1.64
C GLY A 68 -12.31 -10.33 1.64
N LEU A 69 -12.32 -9.17 1.01
CA LEU A 69 -13.53 -8.37 0.85
C LEU A 69 -14.59 -9.10 0.02
N LEU A 70 -14.18 -9.70 -1.09
CA LEU A 70 -15.10 -10.46 -1.94
C LEU A 70 -15.67 -11.67 -1.19
N ALA A 71 -14.83 -12.40 -0.46
CA ALA A 71 -15.27 -13.56 0.33
C ALA A 71 -16.23 -13.17 1.46
N ALA A 72 -16.08 -11.96 2.00
CA ALA A 72 -16.97 -11.44 3.05
C ALA A 72 -18.30 -10.93 2.50
N GLY A 73 -18.52 -10.97 1.20
CA GLY A 73 -19.79 -10.56 0.59
C GLY A 73 -19.81 -9.13 0.07
N PHE A 74 -18.67 -8.44 0.05
CA PHE A 74 -18.60 -7.10 -0.53
C PHE A 74 -18.55 -7.17 -2.05
N THR A 75 -19.15 -6.18 -2.69
CA THR A 75 -18.96 -5.90 -4.11
C THR A 75 -17.96 -4.77 -4.25
N LEU A 76 -16.87 -5.01 -4.96
CA LEU A 76 -15.88 -3.98 -5.20
C LEU A 76 -16.40 -3.02 -6.26
N GLN A 77 -16.38 -1.73 -5.96
CA GLN A 77 -16.87 -0.69 -6.87
C GLN A 77 -15.73 0.09 -7.50
N ALA A 78 -14.65 0.29 -6.78
CA ALA A 78 -13.48 1.00 -7.26
C ALA A 78 -12.24 0.57 -6.51
N VAL A 79 -11.14 0.50 -7.21
CA VAL A 79 -9.80 0.30 -6.65
C VAL A 79 -8.90 1.33 -7.31
N GLU A 80 -8.18 2.09 -6.50
CA GLU A 80 -7.29 3.13 -6.99
C GLU A 80 -5.99 3.10 -6.22
N GLU A 81 -4.89 3.09 -6.95
CA GLU A 81 -3.58 3.35 -6.36
C GLU A 81 -3.31 4.83 -6.50
N THR A 82 -3.17 5.52 -5.37
CA THR A 82 -3.05 6.98 -5.38
C THR A 82 -1.69 7.42 -5.91
N GLU A 83 -1.71 8.46 -6.72
CA GLU A 83 -0.52 9.13 -7.24
C GLU A 83 -0.38 10.51 -6.61
N PRO A 84 0.85 11.03 -6.46
CA PRO A 84 1.01 12.40 -6.03
C PRO A 84 0.48 13.37 -7.08
N PRO A 85 -0.13 14.50 -6.67
CA PRO A 85 -0.66 15.49 -7.61
C PRO A 85 0.45 16.11 -8.46
N ALA A 86 0.13 16.37 -9.74
CA ALA A 86 1.09 16.95 -10.68
C ALA A 86 1.62 18.30 -10.23
N ASN A 87 0.85 19.08 -9.49
CA ASN A 87 1.26 20.41 -9.00
C ASN A 87 2.18 20.35 -7.78
N MET A 88 2.51 19.16 -7.29
CA MET A 88 3.40 18.99 -6.13
C MET A 88 4.73 18.34 -6.50
N MET A 89 5.01 18.16 -7.79
CA MET A 89 6.20 17.42 -8.25
C MET A 89 7.52 18.12 -7.95
N ASP A 90 7.52 19.42 -7.76
CA ASP A 90 8.71 20.19 -7.41
C ASP A 90 9.02 20.16 -5.90
N LEU A 91 8.16 19.59 -5.08
CA LEU A 91 8.47 19.37 -3.67
C LEU A 91 9.48 18.23 -3.50
N PRO A 92 10.41 18.34 -2.53
CA PRO A 92 11.41 17.30 -2.31
C PRO A 92 10.80 15.92 -2.08
N GLY A 93 11.26 14.92 -2.83
CA GLY A 93 10.85 13.54 -2.67
C GLY A 93 9.54 13.16 -3.35
N VAL A 94 8.72 14.11 -3.77
CA VAL A 94 7.39 13.82 -4.35
C VAL A 94 7.50 13.14 -5.70
N PHE A 95 8.44 13.54 -6.54
CA PHE A 95 8.63 12.94 -7.86
C PHE A 95 8.94 11.44 -7.75
N ASP A 96 9.73 11.04 -6.75
CA ASP A 96 10.06 9.63 -6.54
C ASP A 96 8.87 8.80 -6.09
N GLU A 97 7.81 9.41 -5.60
CA GLU A 97 6.59 8.69 -5.23
C GLU A 97 5.83 8.15 -6.45
N LEU A 98 6.13 8.59 -7.65
CA LEU A 98 5.63 7.98 -8.88
C LEU A 98 6.20 6.58 -9.13
N ARG A 99 7.28 6.24 -8.45
CA ARG A 99 8.02 4.99 -8.67
C ARG A 99 7.46 3.83 -7.84
N ARG A 100 6.63 4.14 -6.87
CA ARG A 100 6.01 3.13 -6.00
C ARG A 100 4.66 3.64 -5.50
N PRO A 101 3.61 2.82 -5.54
CA PRO A 101 2.37 3.17 -4.87
C PRO A 101 2.50 2.89 -3.37
N MET A 102 2.05 3.82 -2.53
CA MET A 102 2.08 3.66 -1.08
C MET A 102 0.80 3.06 -0.52
N MET A 103 -0.34 3.46 -1.05
CA MET A 103 -1.65 3.06 -0.52
C MET A 103 -2.63 2.80 -1.64
N PRO A 104 -3.37 1.67 -1.61
CA PRO A 104 -4.56 1.51 -2.41
C PRO A 104 -5.76 2.11 -1.70
N LEU A 105 -6.68 2.65 -2.46
CA LEU A 105 -8.01 3.03 -1.99
C LEU A 105 -9.02 2.07 -2.60
N VAL A 106 -9.81 1.43 -1.76
CA VAL A 106 -10.83 0.48 -2.20
C VAL A 106 -12.19 0.98 -1.76
N LYS A 107 -13.12 1.05 -2.70
CA LYS A 107 -14.53 1.32 -2.42
C LYS A 107 -15.31 0.04 -2.64
N ALA A 108 -16.03 -0.39 -1.62
CA ALA A 108 -16.80 -1.62 -1.66
C ALA A 108 -18.20 -1.38 -1.08
N ARG A 109 -19.13 -2.21 -1.49
CA ARG A 109 -20.51 -2.14 -1.04
C ARG A 109 -20.97 -3.51 -0.55
N THR A 110 -21.67 -3.52 0.58
CA THR A 110 -22.32 -4.74 1.05
C THR A 110 -23.64 -4.96 0.33
N GLN A 111 -23.99 -6.22 0.20
CA GLN A 111 -25.36 -6.60 -0.14
C GLN A 111 -26.15 -6.64 1.16
N ALA A 112 -27.04 -5.69 1.32
CA ALA A 112 -27.85 -5.61 2.53
C ALA A 112 -29.21 -6.27 2.34
#